data_b9d99fdddbde7ec741df9a5ad8264f8a
#
_entry.id   b9d99fdddbde7ec741df9a5ad8264f8a
#
_cell.length_a   1.000
_cell.length_b   1.000
_cell.length_c   1.000
_cell.angle_alpha   90.00
_cell.angle_beta   90.00
_cell.angle_gamma   90.00
#
_symmetry.space_group_name_H-M   'P 1'
#
loop_
_entity.id
_entity.type
_entity.pdbx_description
1 polymer ?
#
loop_
_entity_poly.entity_id
_entity_poly.type
_entity_poly.pdbx_seq_one_letter_code
_entity_poly.pdbx_strand_id
1 'polypeptide(L)'
;INGTGETKDIFLVSFELTLSEKRVNGIYPVIINVTGKDENGIEVQKSFTNFVTVADGIDPNAAASGAADTTQTEETPTSAPVVLVDKSVINTDTVKAGEDFEVTVTLKNTSRQKSVQNLVATVNVPSADIELKNDSNTIFIGKIGTQKTTELTLKFHASKSTADGNYPIEIAMSYDDPKASTLSSTGSFVVTVEQPLDVKLTMPNIDKNVTAGDTIPLTFQVMNLGRSTVYNVRCDVTGDGLSQTKTAFIGNMESGTAGDGETNLFITTLDGESQYGDTTGTVTLTYEDGFGNEQTQEFSFNTTINKMPDTTSTGDEKKEKSASQWWISLAVIGGLIILAGAVSGAYYMGRKKR
;
A
#
# COMPACT_ATOMS: atom_id res chain seq x y z
N ILE A 1 -6.79 10.37 22.21
CA ILE A 1 -7.09 8.92 22.10
C ILE A 1 -5.88 8.32 21.43
N ASN A 2 -5.07 7.57 22.18
CA ASN A 2 -3.88 6.91 21.65
C ASN A 2 -4.29 5.51 21.22
N GLY A 3 -4.44 5.30 19.92
CA GLY A 3 -4.58 3.98 19.34
C GLY A 3 -3.18 3.36 19.17
N THR A 4 -2.97 2.18 19.70
CA THR A 4 -1.80 1.36 19.44
C THR A 4 -2.09 0.50 18.21
N GLY A 5 -1.42 0.81 17.11
CA GLY A 5 -1.66 0.42 15.73
C GLY A 5 -1.64 -1.06 15.34
N GLU A 6 -2.55 -1.90 15.82
CA GLU A 6 -2.69 -3.27 15.30
C GLU A 6 -4.13 -3.73 15.02
N THR A 7 -5.11 -2.86 15.13
CA THR A 7 -6.47 -3.12 14.63
C THR A 7 -7.00 -1.85 14.01
N LYS A 8 -7.71 -1.95 12.89
CA LYS A 8 -8.52 -0.84 12.37
C LYS A 8 -9.49 -0.44 13.47
N ASP A 9 -9.09 0.50 14.30
CA ASP A 9 -9.94 1.03 15.36
C ASP A 9 -11.11 1.75 14.70
N ILE A 10 -12.27 1.12 14.72
CA ILE A 10 -13.52 1.73 14.26
C ILE A 10 -14.05 2.56 15.41
N PHE A 11 -14.00 3.89 15.25
CA PHE A 11 -14.62 4.82 16.19
C PHE A 11 -16.05 5.11 15.77
N LEU A 12 -17.02 4.69 16.59
CA LEU A 12 -18.41 5.04 16.38
C LEU A 12 -18.68 6.36 17.14
N VAL A 13 -19.05 7.39 16.39
CA VAL A 13 -19.43 8.68 16.95
C VAL A 13 -20.91 8.92 16.67
N SER A 14 -21.69 9.11 17.73
CA SER A 14 -23.11 9.43 17.64
C SER A 14 -23.33 10.90 17.95
N PHE A 15 -24.13 11.55 17.12
CA PHE A 15 -24.56 12.95 17.32
C PHE A 15 -26.05 13.01 17.55
N GLU A 16 -26.46 13.76 18.54
CA GLU A 16 -27.85 14.11 18.74
C GLU A 16 -28.07 15.54 18.24
N LEU A 17 -28.99 15.71 17.30
CA LEU A 17 -29.33 17.00 16.72
C LEU A 17 -30.69 17.43 17.22
N THR A 18 -30.72 18.54 17.94
CA THR A 18 -31.97 19.17 18.36
C THR A 18 -32.45 20.16 17.31
N LEU A 19 -33.60 19.91 16.74
CA LEU A 19 -34.19 20.80 15.74
C LEU A 19 -35.00 21.92 16.42
N SER A 20 -34.89 23.13 15.87
CA SER A 20 -35.68 24.28 16.35
C SER A 20 -37.18 24.01 16.17
N GLU A 21 -38.01 24.52 17.11
CA GLU A 21 -39.47 24.49 16.97
C GLU A 21 -39.95 25.26 15.72
N LYS A 22 -39.18 26.27 15.28
CA LYS A 22 -39.47 27.07 14.08
C LYS A 22 -38.75 26.56 12.84
N ARG A 23 -38.39 25.25 12.83
CA ARG A 23 -37.71 24.64 11.69
C ARG A 23 -38.53 24.74 10.41
N VAL A 24 -37.86 24.93 9.31
CA VAL A 24 -38.45 24.97 7.97
C VAL A 24 -38.25 23.60 7.30
N ASN A 25 -39.24 23.16 6.52
CA ASN A 25 -39.11 21.94 5.75
C ASN A 25 -38.02 22.10 4.69
N GLY A 26 -37.17 21.09 4.58
CA GLY A 26 -36.08 21.13 3.63
C GLY A 26 -35.03 20.05 3.90
N ILE A 27 -34.03 20.02 3.03
CA ILE A 27 -32.86 19.14 3.18
C ILE A 27 -31.69 20.02 3.61
N TYR A 28 -31.10 19.69 4.74
CA TYR A 28 -30.03 20.47 5.36
C TYR A 28 -28.74 19.66 5.39
N PRO A 29 -27.65 20.21 4.84
CA PRO A 29 -26.37 19.54 4.94
C PRO A 29 -25.81 19.63 6.36
N VAL A 30 -25.38 18.51 6.90
CA VAL A 30 -24.60 18.41 8.14
C VAL A 30 -23.16 18.07 7.75
N ILE A 31 -22.29 19.03 7.94
CA ILE A 31 -20.87 18.89 7.63
C ILE A 31 -20.13 18.45 8.89
N ILE A 32 -19.52 17.28 8.84
CA ILE A 32 -18.72 16.72 9.93
C ILE A 32 -17.25 16.87 9.55
N ASN A 33 -16.54 17.74 10.22
CA ASN A 33 -15.11 17.91 10.05
C ASN A 33 -14.38 17.10 11.13
N VAL A 34 -13.58 16.15 10.71
CA VAL A 34 -12.73 15.35 11.59
C VAL A 34 -11.30 15.84 11.44
N THR A 35 -10.72 16.28 12.53
CA THR A 35 -9.31 16.67 12.60
C THR A 35 -8.57 15.72 13.55
N GLY A 36 -7.39 15.31 13.18
CA GLY A 36 -6.52 14.44 13.96
C GLY A 36 -5.06 14.70 13.64
N LYS A 37 -4.18 14.00 14.30
CA LYS A 37 -2.76 13.97 13.95
C LYS A 37 -2.40 12.54 13.60
N ASP A 38 -1.61 12.39 12.55
CA ASP A 38 -1.01 11.10 12.21
C ASP A 38 0.09 10.72 13.20
N GLU A 39 0.70 9.55 13.00
CA GLU A 39 1.78 9.03 13.83
C GLU A 39 3.02 9.93 13.85
N ASN A 40 3.17 10.79 12.83
CA ASN A 40 4.26 11.76 12.71
C ASN A 40 3.91 13.13 13.30
N GLY A 41 2.69 13.27 13.88
CA GLY A 41 2.20 14.52 14.44
C GLY A 41 1.69 15.52 13.40
N ILE A 42 1.55 15.12 12.14
CA ILE A 42 1.02 15.95 11.04
C ILE A 42 -0.50 16.02 11.18
N GLU A 43 -1.03 17.21 11.05
CA GLU A 43 -2.48 17.46 11.16
C GLU A 43 -3.21 16.92 9.92
N VAL A 44 -4.14 15.99 10.13
CA VAL A 44 -5.00 15.42 9.10
C VAL A 44 -6.43 15.90 9.31
N GLN A 45 -7.02 16.45 8.26
CA GLN A 45 -8.41 16.89 8.27
C GLN A 45 -9.22 16.15 7.21
N LYS A 46 -10.38 15.59 7.60
CA LYS A 46 -11.38 15.03 6.69
C LYS A 46 -12.74 15.65 6.94
N SER A 47 -13.47 15.94 5.87
CA SER A 47 -14.82 16.49 5.92
C SER A 47 -15.81 15.49 5.32
N PHE A 48 -16.91 15.25 6.02
CA PHE A 48 -18.00 14.39 5.57
C PHE A 48 -19.27 15.24 5.54
N THR A 49 -20.04 15.16 4.45
CA THR A 49 -21.33 15.84 4.35
C THR A 49 -22.43 14.80 4.40
N ASN A 50 -23.30 14.93 5.39
CA ASN A 50 -24.54 14.15 5.50
C ASN A 50 -25.74 15.09 5.34
N PHE A 51 -26.89 14.57 4.93
CA PHE A 51 -28.09 15.38 4.75
C PHE A 51 -29.19 14.94 5.72
N VAL A 52 -29.79 15.92 6.41
CA VAL A 52 -30.94 15.72 7.27
C VAL A 52 -32.16 16.31 6.59
N THR A 53 -33.19 15.50 6.42
CA THR A 53 -34.49 15.96 5.89
C THR A 53 -35.42 16.37 7.03
N VAL A 54 -35.86 17.61 7.02
CA VAL A 54 -36.89 18.13 7.90
C VAL A 54 -38.21 18.16 7.13
N ALA A 55 -39.20 17.42 7.58
CA ALA A 55 -40.50 17.29 6.90
C ALA A 55 -41.69 17.71 7.81
N ASP A 56 -41.41 18.01 9.08
CA ASP A 56 -42.41 18.34 10.12
C ASP A 56 -42.31 19.78 10.62
N GLY A 57 -41.66 20.65 9.83
CA GLY A 57 -41.49 22.06 10.11
C GLY A 57 -42.42 22.97 9.32
N ILE A 58 -42.12 24.28 9.33
CA ILE A 58 -42.83 25.30 8.57
C ILE A 58 -42.56 25.12 7.07
N ASP A 59 -43.60 25.10 6.27
CA ASP A 59 -43.42 25.10 4.80
C ASP A 59 -42.93 26.49 4.35
N PRO A 60 -41.78 26.60 3.68
CA PRO A 60 -41.23 27.87 3.21
C PRO A 60 -42.14 28.56 2.16
N ASN A 61 -43.05 27.82 1.53
CA ASN A 61 -43.99 28.36 0.55
C ASN A 61 -45.37 28.75 1.15
N ALA A 62 -45.59 28.51 2.45
CA ALA A 62 -46.89 28.82 3.11
C ALA A 62 -47.12 30.30 3.41
N ALA A 63 -46.19 31.20 3.16
CA ALA A 63 -46.27 32.61 3.56
C ALA A 63 -46.60 33.54 2.39
N ALA A 64 -47.69 33.32 1.68
CA ALA A 64 -48.28 34.36 0.82
C ALA A 64 -49.75 34.07 0.43
N SER A 65 -50.64 33.84 1.38
CA SER A 65 -52.09 33.96 1.07
C SER A 65 -52.85 34.46 2.27
N GLY A 66 -53.10 35.77 2.26
CA GLY A 66 -54.13 36.40 3.07
C GLY A 66 -55.51 35.90 2.66
N ALA A 67 -56.32 35.62 3.66
CA ALA A 67 -57.69 35.29 3.77
C ALA A 67 -58.61 35.40 2.54
N ALA A 68 -59.19 34.26 2.09
CA ALA A 68 -60.59 34.14 1.67
C ALA A 68 -60.98 32.65 1.62
N ASP A 69 -61.81 32.30 2.54
CA ASP A 69 -62.96 31.38 2.63
C ASP A 69 -63.03 30.12 1.73
N THR A 70 -63.10 28.97 2.44
CA THR A 70 -63.88 27.74 2.17
C THR A 70 -63.71 26.97 0.88
N THR A 71 -62.93 25.95 0.92
CA THR A 71 -63.25 24.49 0.83
C THR A 71 -61.95 23.74 1.00
N GLN A 72 -61.76 23.09 2.15
CA GLN A 72 -60.61 22.22 2.38
C GLN A 72 -60.70 21.00 1.46
N THR A 73 -60.05 21.09 0.31
CA THR A 73 -59.44 19.92 -0.26
C THR A 73 -58.09 19.83 0.42
N GLU A 74 -57.87 18.80 1.25
CA GLU A 74 -56.54 18.48 1.83
C GLU A 74 -55.57 18.30 0.69
N GLU A 75 -54.86 19.37 0.30
CA GLU A 75 -53.66 19.24 -0.54
C GLU A 75 -52.60 18.62 0.37
N THR A 76 -52.45 17.28 0.25
CA THR A 76 -51.31 16.60 0.82
C THR A 76 -50.04 17.31 0.35
N PRO A 77 -49.14 17.74 1.28
CA PRO A 77 -47.96 18.49 0.91
C PRO A 77 -47.11 17.67 -0.03
N THR A 78 -47.13 18.03 -1.32
CA THR A 78 -46.40 17.33 -2.37
C THR A 78 -44.96 17.86 -2.42
N SER A 79 -44.03 17.15 -1.81
CA SER A 79 -42.61 17.46 -1.94
C SER A 79 -42.14 17.34 -3.40
N ALA A 80 -41.18 18.16 -3.79
CA ALA A 80 -40.55 18.04 -5.10
C ALA A 80 -39.86 16.67 -5.24
N PRO A 81 -39.87 16.04 -6.43
CA PRO A 81 -39.13 14.81 -6.64
C PRO A 81 -37.62 15.09 -6.61
N VAL A 82 -36.87 14.15 -6.06
CA VAL A 82 -35.41 14.18 -6.05
C VAL A 82 -34.89 12.90 -6.68
N VAL A 83 -33.97 13.06 -7.64
CA VAL A 83 -33.23 11.94 -8.23
C VAL A 83 -31.87 11.85 -7.55
N LEU A 84 -31.45 10.64 -7.17
CA LEU A 84 -30.16 10.40 -6.58
C LEU A 84 -29.47 9.20 -7.24
N VAL A 85 -28.16 9.11 -7.04
CA VAL A 85 -27.37 7.90 -7.34
C VAL A 85 -27.62 6.92 -6.18
N ASP A 86 -28.33 5.83 -6.45
CA ASP A 86 -28.70 4.81 -5.46
C ASP A 86 -27.60 3.77 -5.30
N LYS A 87 -26.98 3.37 -6.44
CA LYS A 87 -25.93 2.35 -6.49
C LYS A 87 -25.04 2.57 -7.70
N SER A 88 -23.77 2.20 -7.55
CA SER A 88 -22.83 2.03 -8.66
C SER A 88 -22.21 0.63 -8.61
N VAL A 89 -22.05 -0.01 -9.74
CA VAL A 89 -21.42 -1.34 -9.89
C VAL A 89 -20.39 -1.24 -10.99
N ILE A 90 -19.17 -1.59 -10.70
CA ILE A 90 -18.08 -1.68 -11.66
C ILE A 90 -18.05 -3.12 -12.17
N ASN A 91 -17.78 -3.31 -13.46
CA ASN A 91 -17.76 -4.61 -14.12
C ASN A 91 -16.54 -5.48 -13.79
N THR A 92 -15.62 -4.99 -13.00
CA THR A 92 -14.40 -5.66 -12.55
C THR A 92 -14.24 -5.50 -11.05
N ASP A 93 -13.58 -6.45 -10.39
CA ASP A 93 -13.30 -6.38 -8.96
C ASP A 93 -12.34 -5.24 -8.62
N THR A 94 -11.38 -4.98 -9.53
CA THR A 94 -10.38 -3.92 -9.39
C THR A 94 -10.15 -3.27 -10.75
N VAL A 95 -10.15 -1.94 -10.80
CA VAL A 95 -9.77 -1.18 -11.99
C VAL A 95 -8.27 -0.98 -11.99
N LYS A 96 -7.60 -1.45 -13.06
CA LYS A 96 -6.16 -1.25 -13.22
C LYS A 96 -5.85 -0.07 -14.12
N ALA A 97 -4.80 0.66 -13.77
CA ALA A 97 -4.31 1.75 -14.62
C ALA A 97 -3.91 1.22 -16.00
N GLY A 98 -4.40 1.89 -17.05
CA GLY A 98 -4.22 1.52 -18.45
C GLY A 98 -5.33 0.64 -19.02
N GLU A 99 -6.37 0.34 -18.26
CA GLU A 99 -7.49 -0.51 -18.68
C GLU A 99 -8.79 0.27 -18.90
N ASP A 100 -9.66 -0.30 -19.74
CA ASP A 100 -11.04 0.15 -19.90
C ASP A 100 -11.93 -0.55 -18.89
N PHE A 101 -12.91 0.16 -18.36
CA PHE A 101 -13.90 -0.40 -17.44
C PHE A 101 -15.28 0.21 -17.65
N GLU A 102 -16.30 -0.49 -17.18
CA GLU A 102 -17.68 -0.02 -17.23
C GLU A 102 -18.27 0.11 -15.84
N VAL A 103 -19.04 1.17 -15.64
CA VAL A 103 -19.78 1.40 -14.40
C VAL A 103 -21.26 1.48 -14.72
N THR A 104 -22.04 0.60 -14.10
CA THR A 104 -23.50 0.69 -14.12
C THR A 104 -23.97 1.46 -12.92
N VAL A 105 -24.53 2.65 -13.18
CA VAL A 105 -25.05 3.55 -12.16
C VAL A 105 -26.57 3.42 -12.13
N THR A 106 -27.12 3.15 -10.95
CA THR A 106 -28.56 3.10 -10.72
C THR A 106 -29.02 4.45 -10.17
N LEU A 107 -29.84 5.15 -10.93
CA LEU A 107 -30.50 6.39 -10.54
C LEU A 107 -31.89 6.08 -10.00
N LYS A 108 -32.30 6.76 -8.92
CA LYS A 108 -33.57 6.54 -8.24
C LYS A 108 -34.34 7.82 -8.02
N ASN A 109 -35.60 7.84 -8.42
CA ASN A 109 -36.54 8.86 -7.99
C ASN A 109 -37.07 8.53 -6.59
N THR A 110 -36.75 9.36 -5.62
CA THR A 110 -37.14 9.15 -4.21
C THR A 110 -38.58 9.55 -3.90
N SER A 111 -39.25 10.26 -4.81
CA SER A 111 -40.62 10.71 -4.59
C SER A 111 -41.62 9.56 -4.61
N ARG A 112 -42.52 9.57 -3.64
CA ARG A 112 -43.65 8.63 -3.56
C ARG A 112 -44.84 9.03 -4.41
N GLN A 113 -44.89 10.30 -4.84
CA GLN A 113 -46.07 10.88 -5.46
C GLN A 113 -45.84 11.43 -6.87
N LYS A 114 -44.63 11.88 -7.17
CA LYS A 114 -44.29 12.53 -8.45
C LYS A 114 -43.27 11.74 -9.22
N SER A 115 -43.54 11.55 -10.50
CA SER A 115 -42.50 11.09 -11.44
C SER A 115 -41.59 12.24 -11.85
N VAL A 116 -40.42 11.94 -12.34
CA VAL A 116 -39.56 12.90 -13.05
C VAL A 116 -39.65 12.66 -14.56
N GLN A 117 -39.50 13.72 -15.32
CA GLN A 117 -39.55 13.72 -16.79
C GLN A 117 -38.34 14.47 -17.34
N ASN A 118 -38.04 14.28 -18.63
CA ASN A 118 -36.93 14.97 -19.29
C ASN A 118 -35.61 14.90 -18.56
N LEU A 119 -35.36 13.79 -17.82
CA LEU A 119 -34.13 13.62 -17.08
C LEU A 119 -32.92 13.57 -18.01
N VAL A 120 -31.99 14.48 -17.79
CA VAL A 120 -30.69 14.55 -18.45
C VAL A 120 -29.63 14.39 -17.38
N ALA A 121 -28.70 13.46 -17.56
CA ALA A 121 -27.55 13.27 -16.70
C ALA A 121 -26.30 13.77 -17.42
N THR A 122 -25.51 14.60 -16.75
CA THR A 122 -24.19 15.07 -17.23
C THR A 122 -23.12 14.51 -16.33
N VAL A 123 -22.23 13.72 -16.90
CA VAL A 123 -21.11 13.09 -16.19
C VAL A 123 -19.94 14.07 -16.17
N ASN A 124 -19.43 14.34 -14.99
CA ASN A 124 -18.25 15.16 -14.75
C ASN A 124 -17.15 14.31 -14.11
N VAL A 125 -16.02 14.23 -14.80
CA VAL A 125 -14.83 13.50 -14.34
C VAL A 125 -13.76 14.52 -13.96
N PRO A 126 -13.56 14.83 -12.68
CA PRO A 126 -12.64 15.89 -12.24
C PRO A 126 -11.18 15.59 -12.55
N SER A 127 -10.79 14.31 -12.56
CA SER A 127 -9.42 13.88 -12.84
C SER A 127 -9.19 13.71 -14.32
N ALA A 128 -8.11 14.28 -14.84
CA ALA A 128 -7.67 14.06 -16.22
C ALA A 128 -7.11 12.64 -16.47
N ASP A 129 -6.86 11.88 -15.40
CA ASP A 129 -6.35 10.51 -15.49
C ASP A 129 -7.43 9.48 -15.80
N ILE A 130 -8.69 9.84 -15.60
CA ILE A 130 -9.84 9.01 -15.96
C ILE A 130 -10.58 9.68 -17.12
N GLU A 131 -10.73 8.98 -18.22
CA GLU A 131 -11.42 9.46 -19.43
C GLU A 131 -12.76 8.78 -19.58
N LEU A 132 -13.84 9.56 -19.81
CA LEU A 132 -15.14 9.04 -20.20
C LEU A 132 -15.09 8.65 -21.67
N LYS A 133 -15.42 7.40 -22.01
CA LYS A 133 -15.40 6.84 -23.38
C LYS A 133 -16.76 6.82 -24.05
N ASN A 134 -17.79 7.34 -23.40
CA ASN A 134 -19.09 7.53 -24.06
C ASN A 134 -19.00 8.62 -25.13
N ASP A 135 -19.81 8.53 -26.20
CA ASP A 135 -19.83 9.53 -27.25
C ASP A 135 -20.21 10.93 -26.77
N SER A 136 -20.91 11.01 -25.64
CA SER A 136 -21.31 12.24 -25.00
C SER A 136 -21.22 12.08 -23.48
N ASN A 137 -20.83 13.14 -22.79
CA ASN A 137 -20.93 13.22 -21.33
C ASN A 137 -22.33 13.59 -20.85
N THR A 138 -23.24 13.97 -21.77
CA THR A 138 -24.62 14.35 -21.48
C THR A 138 -25.55 13.30 -22.07
N ILE A 139 -26.34 12.67 -21.24
CA ILE A 139 -27.13 11.48 -21.58
C ILE A 139 -28.59 11.76 -21.23
N PHE A 140 -29.46 11.64 -22.25
CA PHE A 140 -30.90 11.74 -22.05
C PHE A 140 -31.45 10.39 -21.56
N ILE A 141 -32.12 10.42 -20.41
CA ILE A 141 -32.67 9.22 -19.74
C ILE A 141 -34.19 9.19 -19.87
N GLY A 142 -34.82 10.37 -19.89
CA GLY A 142 -36.25 10.52 -20.07
C GLY A 142 -37.03 10.51 -18.75
N LYS A 143 -37.79 9.46 -18.46
CA LYS A 143 -38.74 9.42 -17.32
C LYS A 143 -38.34 8.40 -16.28
N ILE A 144 -38.39 8.78 -14.98
CA ILE A 144 -38.37 7.82 -13.87
C ILE A 144 -39.67 7.95 -13.09
N GLY A 145 -40.41 6.83 -12.99
CA GLY A 145 -41.64 6.77 -12.19
C GLY A 145 -41.40 7.01 -10.69
N THR A 146 -42.48 7.14 -9.92
CA THR A 146 -42.44 7.29 -8.47
C THR A 146 -41.74 6.06 -7.82
N GLN A 147 -40.70 6.31 -7.00
CA GLN A 147 -39.90 5.30 -6.33
C GLN A 147 -39.27 4.24 -7.29
N LYS A 148 -39.18 4.55 -8.56
CA LYS A 148 -38.55 3.69 -9.55
C LYS A 148 -37.08 4.07 -9.73
N THR A 149 -36.36 3.14 -10.30
CA THR A 149 -34.96 3.28 -10.68
C THR A 149 -34.80 3.18 -12.19
N THR A 150 -33.68 3.67 -12.68
CA THR A 150 -33.18 3.43 -14.04
C THR A 150 -31.69 3.22 -14.00
N GLU A 151 -31.15 2.49 -14.93
CA GLU A 151 -29.74 2.20 -15.00
C GLU A 151 -29.08 3.00 -16.13
N LEU A 152 -27.87 3.44 -15.90
CA LEU A 152 -27.01 4.16 -16.80
C LEU A 152 -25.66 3.46 -16.85
N THR A 153 -25.27 2.97 -18.02
CA THR A 153 -23.96 2.36 -18.22
C THR A 153 -22.97 3.39 -18.77
N LEU A 154 -21.88 3.59 -18.05
CA LEU A 154 -20.80 4.52 -18.36
C LEU A 154 -19.54 3.74 -18.64
N LYS A 155 -18.82 4.11 -19.70
CA LYS A 155 -17.55 3.52 -20.11
C LYS A 155 -16.44 4.49 -19.82
N PHE A 156 -15.38 3.99 -19.22
CA PHE A 156 -14.22 4.78 -18.84
C PHE A 156 -12.92 4.11 -19.26
N HIS A 157 -11.89 4.91 -19.33
CA HIS A 157 -10.51 4.47 -19.46
C HIS A 157 -9.68 5.09 -18.34
N ALA A 158 -8.94 4.27 -17.59
CA ALA A 158 -7.92 4.76 -16.68
C ALA A 158 -6.60 4.90 -17.43
N SER A 159 -5.97 6.08 -17.39
CA SER A 159 -4.65 6.29 -18.00
C SER A 159 -3.61 5.33 -17.39
N LYS A 160 -2.60 4.93 -18.15
CA LYS A 160 -1.46 4.15 -17.63
C LYS A 160 -0.68 4.87 -16.53
N SER A 161 -0.79 6.20 -16.47
CA SER A 161 -0.15 7.04 -15.45
C SER A 161 -1.03 7.31 -14.23
N THR A 162 -2.27 6.81 -14.22
CA THR A 162 -3.19 6.99 -13.09
C THR A 162 -2.56 6.39 -11.82
N ALA A 163 -2.38 7.19 -10.79
CA ALA A 163 -1.83 6.72 -9.52
C ALA A 163 -2.83 5.80 -8.79
N ASP A 164 -2.33 5.01 -7.85
CA ASP A 164 -3.19 4.28 -6.91
C ASP A 164 -4.07 5.28 -6.15
N GLY A 165 -5.36 5.00 -6.05
CA GLY A 165 -6.23 5.89 -5.32
C GLY A 165 -7.70 5.82 -5.69
N ASN A 166 -8.46 6.72 -5.07
CA ASN A 166 -9.89 6.85 -5.20
C ASN A 166 -10.24 8.07 -6.05
N TYR A 167 -10.96 7.84 -7.15
CA TYR A 167 -11.33 8.84 -8.14
C TYR A 167 -12.84 9.09 -8.09
N PRO A 168 -13.30 10.22 -7.54
CA PRO A 168 -14.70 10.57 -7.52
C PRO A 168 -15.17 10.97 -8.92
N ILE A 169 -16.33 10.49 -9.31
CA ILE A 169 -17.03 10.85 -10.54
C ILE A 169 -18.39 11.42 -10.18
N GLU A 170 -18.71 12.59 -10.70
CA GLU A 170 -19.95 13.29 -10.41
C GLU A 170 -20.95 13.15 -11.53
N ILE A 171 -22.23 13.08 -11.18
CA ILE A 171 -23.35 13.11 -12.13
C ILE A 171 -24.27 14.24 -11.74
N ALA A 172 -24.28 15.29 -12.55
CA ALA A 172 -25.26 16.36 -12.45
C ALA A 172 -26.54 15.96 -13.20
N MET A 173 -27.67 16.04 -12.55
CA MET A 173 -28.97 15.64 -13.09
C MET A 173 -29.90 16.84 -13.17
N SER A 174 -30.49 17.06 -14.34
CA SER A 174 -31.53 18.07 -14.56
C SER A 174 -32.78 17.37 -15.07
N TYR A 175 -33.93 17.67 -14.50
CA TYR A 175 -35.19 17.01 -14.81
C TYR A 175 -36.40 17.90 -14.50
N ASP A 176 -37.54 17.56 -15.08
CA ASP A 176 -38.79 18.28 -14.83
C ASP A 176 -39.71 17.46 -13.92
N ASP A 177 -40.46 18.18 -13.08
CA ASP A 177 -41.59 17.60 -12.33
C ASP A 177 -42.83 17.50 -13.26
N PRO A 178 -43.92 16.83 -12.85
CA PRO A 178 -45.12 16.72 -13.67
C PRO A 178 -45.80 18.07 -14.01
N LYS A 179 -45.43 19.15 -13.30
CA LYS A 179 -45.91 20.52 -13.56
C LYS A 179 -44.96 21.31 -14.49
N ALA A 180 -43.95 20.63 -15.09
CA ALA A 180 -42.92 21.23 -15.93
C ALA A 180 -42.02 22.22 -15.22
N SER A 181 -41.87 22.09 -13.88
CA SER A 181 -40.86 22.84 -13.12
C SER A 181 -39.52 22.10 -13.23
N THR A 182 -38.49 22.78 -13.70
CA THR A 182 -37.13 22.22 -13.82
C THR A 182 -36.44 22.17 -12.46
N LEU A 183 -35.92 21.02 -12.14
CA LEU A 183 -35.21 20.70 -10.89
C LEU A 183 -33.83 20.15 -11.22
N SER A 184 -32.95 20.21 -10.25
CA SER A 184 -31.60 19.63 -10.38
C SER A 184 -31.17 18.90 -9.11
N SER A 185 -30.29 17.93 -9.29
CA SER A 185 -29.60 17.26 -8.20
C SER A 185 -28.21 16.80 -8.68
N THR A 186 -27.32 16.54 -7.75
CA THR A 186 -26.00 16.01 -8.04
C THR A 186 -25.77 14.77 -7.19
N GLY A 187 -25.20 13.73 -7.79
CA GLY A 187 -24.76 12.53 -7.11
C GLY A 187 -23.33 12.23 -7.51
N SER A 188 -22.66 11.39 -6.74
CA SER A 188 -21.30 10.92 -7.06
C SER A 188 -21.12 9.47 -6.71
N PHE A 189 -20.15 8.85 -7.36
CA PHE A 189 -19.61 7.53 -7.01
C PHE A 189 -18.09 7.56 -7.10
N VAL A 190 -17.43 6.58 -6.52
CA VAL A 190 -15.98 6.51 -6.45
C VAL A 190 -15.49 5.29 -7.21
N VAL A 191 -14.45 5.47 -8.01
CA VAL A 191 -13.70 4.41 -8.68
C VAL A 191 -12.35 4.30 -8.00
N THR A 192 -12.01 3.11 -7.51
CA THR A 192 -10.68 2.81 -6.99
C THR A 192 -9.82 2.25 -8.11
N VAL A 193 -8.68 2.87 -8.36
CA VAL A 193 -7.72 2.44 -9.38
C VAL A 193 -6.45 1.95 -8.69
N GLU A 194 -5.92 0.84 -9.19
CA GLU A 194 -4.66 0.25 -8.77
C GLU A 194 -3.66 0.25 -9.94
N GLN A 195 -2.41 0.55 -9.64
CA GLN A 195 -1.32 0.41 -10.60
C GLN A 195 -0.84 -1.05 -10.63
N PRO A 196 -0.63 -1.64 -11.82
CA PRO A 196 0.04 -2.93 -11.93
C PRO A 196 1.46 -2.85 -11.37
N LEU A 197 1.78 -3.76 -10.47
CA LEU A 197 3.12 -3.88 -9.91
C LEU A 197 4.02 -4.71 -10.83
N ASP A 198 5.25 -4.27 -11.03
CA ASP A 198 6.28 -5.02 -11.75
C ASP A 198 7.60 -4.96 -10.96
N VAL A 199 7.77 -5.94 -10.09
CA VAL A 199 8.95 -6.07 -9.23
C VAL A 199 9.77 -7.27 -9.70
N LYS A 200 11.05 -7.07 -9.93
CA LYS A 200 11.98 -8.10 -10.39
C LYS A 200 13.08 -8.32 -9.37
N LEU A 201 13.33 -9.60 -9.08
CA LEU A 201 14.45 -10.04 -8.27
C LEU A 201 15.57 -10.55 -9.18
N THR A 202 16.78 -10.05 -8.96
CA THR A 202 18.01 -10.69 -9.46
C THR A 202 18.49 -11.69 -8.42
N MET A 203 18.44 -12.98 -8.75
CA MET A 203 18.88 -14.04 -7.86
C MET A 203 20.38 -13.92 -7.54
N PRO A 204 20.78 -14.02 -6.27
CA PRO A 204 22.18 -14.09 -5.89
C PRO A 204 22.82 -15.37 -6.46
N ASN A 205 24.14 -15.33 -6.67
CA ASN A 205 24.88 -16.54 -7.04
C ASN A 205 25.03 -17.42 -5.80
N ILE A 206 24.37 -18.57 -5.81
CA ILE A 206 24.50 -19.60 -4.78
C ILE A 206 25.25 -20.77 -5.42
N ASP A 207 26.36 -21.17 -4.79
CA ASP A 207 27.18 -22.25 -5.31
C ASP A 207 26.41 -23.59 -5.37
N LYS A 208 26.63 -24.37 -6.42
CA LYS A 208 26.00 -25.68 -6.56
C LYS A 208 26.44 -26.69 -5.50
N ASN A 209 27.57 -26.43 -4.83
CA ASN A 209 28.11 -27.26 -3.77
C ASN A 209 28.49 -26.37 -2.61
N VAL A 210 27.89 -26.63 -1.46
CA VAL A 210 28.14 -25.92 -0.21
C VAL A 210 28.52 -26.91 0.89
N THR A 211 29.22 -26.47 1.92
CA THR A 211 29.67 -27.36 3.00
C THR A 211 28.88 -27.05 4.27
N ALA A 212 28.46 -28.07 4.99
CA ALA A 212 27.81 -27.92 6.29
C ALA A 212 28.71 -27.12 7.26
N GLY A 213 28.15 -26.13 7.94
CA GLY A 213 28.86 -25.19 8.81
C GLY A 213 29.32 -23.90 8.12
N ASP A 214 29.25 -23.83 6.79
CA ASP A 214 29.59 -22.61 6.06
C ASP A 214 28.50 -21.53 6.27
N THR A 215 28.96 -20.29 6.14
CA THR A 215 28.09 -19.10 6.10
C THR A 215 28.34 -18.36 4.81
N ILE A 216 27.32 -18.23 3.98
CA ILE A 216 27.41 -17.63 2.64
C ILE A 216 26.72 -16.26 2.68
N PRO A 217 27.42 -15.16 2.40
CA PRO A 217 26.79 -13.87 2.26
C PRO A 217 25.96 -13.84 0.97
N LEU A 218 24.71 -13.38 1.08
CA LEU A 218 23.79 -13.22 -0.04
C LEU A 218 23.39 -11.76 -0.17
N THR A 219 23.46 -11.25 -1.40
CA THR A 219 22.95 -9.92 -1.76
C THR A 219 21.86 -10.10 -2.81
N PHE A 220 20.66 -9.65 -2.48
CA PHE A 220 19.52 -9.65 -3.37
C PHE A 220 19.39 -8.26 -3.98
N GLN A 221 19.39 -8.17 -5.29
CA GLN A 221 19.06 -6.93 -5.98
C GLN A 221 17.62 -7.01 -6.47
N VAL A 222 16.80 -6.08 -6.01
CA VAL A 222 15.39 -5.94 -6.42
C VAL A 222 15.23 -4.67 -7.22
N MET A 223 14.45 -4.74 -8.29
CA MET A 223 14.12 -3.59 -9.15
C MET A 223 12.60 -3.41 -9.17
N ASN A 224 12.14 -2.21 -8.88
CA ASN A 224 10.76 -1.80 -9.10
C ASN A 224 10.63 -1.22 -10.51
N LEU A 225 10.15 -2.00 -11.46
CA LEU A 225 9.92 -1.59 -12.86
C LEU A 225 8.48 -1.06 -13.05
N GLY A 226 7.64 -1.16 -12.02
CA GLY A 226 6.29 -0.63 -11.99
C GLY A 226 6.26 0.89 -11.91
N ARG A 227 5.06 1.45 -11.85
CA ARG A 227 4.81 2.90 -11.79
C ARG A 227 4.45 3.40 -10.40
N SER A 228 4.10 2.52 -9.49
CA SER A 228 3.83 2.81 -8.08
C SER A 228 5.01 2.47 -7.19
N THR A 229 5.06 3.13 -6.04
CA THR A 229 5.95 2.73 -4.95
C THR A 229 5.50 1.37 -4.40
N VAL A 230 6.45 0.49 -4.15
CA VAL A 230 6.25 -0.74 -3.39
C VAL A 230 6.86 -0.60 -2.00
N TYR A 231 6.21 -1.22 -1.02
CA TYR A 231 6.54 -1.03 0.38
C TYR A 231 7.01 -2.34 1.00
N ASN A 232 7.79 -2.23 2.08
CA ASN A 232 8.22 -3.36 2.90
C ASN A 232 8.89 -4.50 2.11
N VAL A 233 9.63 -4.15 1.06
CA VAL A 233 10.31 -5.12 0.18
C VAL A 233 11.36 -5.88 0.97
N ARG A 234 11.25 -7.22 0.97
CA ARG A 234 12.13 -8.11 1.69
C ARG A 234 12.31 -9.44 0.96
N CYS A 235 13.45 -10.09 1.20
CA CYS A 235 13.73 -11.44 0.70
C CYS A 235 14.03 -12.37 1.86
N ASP A 236 13.41 -13.55 1.82
CA ASP A 236 13.67 -14.64 2.77
C ASP A 236 14.11 -15.87 2.03
N VAL A 237 14.99 -16.66 2.65
CA VAL A 237 15.51 -17.91 2.11
C VAL A 237 15.13 -19.05 3.03
N THR A 238 14.52 -20.09 2.46
CA THR A 238 14.14 -21.30 3.18
C THR A 238 14.62 -22.55 2.41
N GLY A 239 14.85 -23.64 3.10
CA GLY A 239 15.22 -24.92 2.51
C GLY A 239 15.76 -25.91 3.55
N ASP A 240 15.73 -27.17 3.23
CA ASP A 240 16.26 -28.21 4.12
C ASP A 240 17.78 -28.05 4.24
N GLY A 241 18.28 -27.90 5.48
CA GLY A 241 19.69 -27.65 5.73
C GLY A 241 20.17 -26.23 5.43
N LEU A 242 19.26 -25.33 5.05
CA LEU A 242 19.54 -23.93 4.74
C LEU A 242 18.83 -23.04 5.77
N SER A 243 19.55 -22.19 6.47
CA SER A 243 19.02 -21.30 7.49
C SER A 243 19.49 -19.87 7.28
N GLN A 244 18.54 -18.98 7.07
CA GLN A 244 18.82 -17.55 6.95
C GLN A 244 19.03 -16.93 8.34
N THR A 245 20.05 -16.08 8.49
CA THR A 245 20.35 -15.45 9.80
C THR A 245 19.44 -14.27 10.12
N LYS A 246 18.98 -13.56 9.10
CA LYS A 246 18.05 -12.42 9.18
C LYS A 246 17.37 -12.22 7.84
N THR A 247 16.15 -11.69 7.84
CA THR A 247 15.49 -11.24 6.61
C THR A 247 16.33 -10.17 5.89
N ALA A 248 16.50 -10.34 4.57
CA ALA A 248 17.14 -9.33 3.73
C ALA A 248 16.14 -8.22 3.42
N PHE A 249 16.13 -7.17 4.24
CA PHE A 249 15.21 -6.06 4.12
C PHE A 249 15.77 -4.99 3.19
N ILE A 250 15.00 -4.62 2.15
CA ILE A 250 15.33 -3.58 1.17
C ILE A 250 14.60 -2.28 1.53
N GLY A 251 13.37 -2.37 2.01
CA GLY A 251 12.54 -1.23 2.39
C GLY A 251 11.56 -0.80 1.31
N ASN A 252 11.21 0.48 1.30
CA ASN A 252 10.31 1.04 0.31
C ASN A 252 11.08 1.39 -0.97
N MET A 253 10.49 1.10 -2.13
CA MET A 253 11.13 1.34 -3.43
C MET A 253 10.20 2.16 -4.31
N GLU A 254 10.67 3.34 -4.71
CA GLU A 254 9.97 4.18 -5.68
C GLU A 254 9.99 3.55 -7.08
N SER A 255 9.09 4.00 -7.95
CA SER A 255 9.04 3.61 -9.36
C SER A 255 10.41 3.83 -10.05
N GLY A 256 10.87 2.83 -10.80
CA GLY A 256 12.12 2.90 -11.56
C GLY A 256 13.40 2.82 -10.73
N THR A 257 13.31 2.45 -9.46
CA THR A 257 14.49 2.31 -8.59
C THR A 257 14.91 0.86 -8.41
N ALA A 258 16.17 0.68 -8.03
CA ALA A 258 16.72 -0.60 -7.58
C ALA A 258 17.21 -0.46 -6.13
N GLY A 259 17.13 -1.56 -5.39
CA GLY A 259 17.59 -1.64 -4.01
C GLY A 259 18.24 -3.00 -3.73
N ASP A 260 19.16 -3.02 -2.78
CA ASP A 260 19.89 -4.22 -2.40
C ASP A 260 19.53 -4.60 -0.96
N GLY A 261 19.30 -5.90 -0.73
CA GLY A 261 19.08 -6.48 0.59
C GLY A 261 20.15 -7.54 0.88
N GLU A 262 20.69 -7.52 2.08
CA GLU A 262 21.77 -8.42 2.47
C GLU A 262 21.38 -9.33 3.62
N THR A 263 21.78 -10.60 3.49
CA THR A 263 21.67 -11.61 4.55
C THR A 263 22.82 -12.59 4.48
N ASN A 264 22.90 -13.47 5.48
CA ASN A 264 23.78 -14.61 5.44
C ASN A 264 22.96 -15.91 5.44
N LEU A 265 23.30 -16.82 4.54
CA LEU A 265 22.78 -18.17 4.53
C LEU A 265 23.73 -19.07 5.29
N PHE A 266 23.28 -19.61 6.40
CA PHE A 266 24.00 -20.60 7.18
C PHE A 266 23.61 -21.99 6.70
N ILE A 267 24.64 -22.80 6.37
CA ILE A 267 24.46 -24.20 6.00
C ILE A 267 24.46 -25.01 7.28
N THR A 268 23.31 -25.55 7.65
CA THR A 268 23.12 -26.23 8.94
C THR A 268 24.01 -27.49 9.01
N THR A 269 24.64 -27.73 10.16
CA THR A 269 25.27 -28.99 10.45
C THR A 269 24.19 -30.03 10.72
N LEU A 270 24.14 -31.05 9.87
CA LEU A 270 23.13 -32.09 9.95
C LEU A 270 23.67 -33.29 10.75
N ASP A 271 22.82 -33.86 11.60
CA ASP A 271 23.15 -35.08 12.34
C ASP A 271 22.73 -36.30 11.52
N GLY A 272 23.71 -36.99 10.93
CA GLY A 272 23.49 -38.19 10.15
C GLY A 272 23.72 -38.05 8.64
N GLU A 273 24.18 -39.09 7.99
CA GLU A 273 24.59 -39.08 6.56
C GLU A 273 23.41 -38.90 5.62
N SER A 274 22.20 -39.25 6.02
CA SER A 274 20.99 -39.12 5.21
C SER A 274 20.52 -37.67 5.01
N GLN A 275 21.15 -36.71 5.69
CA GLN A 275 20.79 -35.30 5.64
C GLN A 275 21.72 -34.45 4.75
N TYR A 276 22.80 -35.09 4.23
CA TYR A 276 23.68 -34.50 3.22
C TYR A 276 23.22 -34.86 1.82
N GLY A 277 23.60 -34.07 0.84
CA GLY A 277 23.28 -34.30 -0.57
C GLY A 277 22.48 -33.16 -1.17
N ASP A 278 21.71 -33.46 -2.19
CA ASP A 278 20.97 -32.46 -2.95
C ASP A 278 19.82 -31.90 -2.14
N THR A 279 19.73 -30.57 -2.10
CA THR A 279 18.65 -29.84 -1.46
C THR A 279 18.14 -28.73 -2.38
N THR A 280 16.86 -28.41 -2.22
CA THR A 280 16.22 -27.28 -2.90
C THR A 280 15.96 -26.17 -1.91
N GLY A 281 16.46 -24.99 -2.21
CA GLY A 281 16.13 -23.79 -1.48
C GLY A 281 15.12 -22.93 -2.25
N THR A 282 14.35 -22.16 -1.53
CA THR A 282 13.40 -21.19 -2.08
C THR A 282 13.72 -19.80 -1.55
N VAL A 283 13.84 -18.85 -2.44
CA VAL A 283 13.90 -17.42 -2.13
C VAL A 283 12.49 -16.86 -2.30
N THR A 284 11.94 -16.29 -1.26
CA THR A 284 10.63 -15.62 -1.27
C THR A 284 10.86 -14.12 -1.25
N LEU A 285 10.52 -13.45 -2.35
CA LEU A 285 10.43 -11.99 -2.41
C LEU A 285 9.03 -11.57 -1.96
N THR A 286 8.94 -10.73 -0.96
CA THR A 286 7.68 -10.20 -0.43
C THR A 286 7.71 -8.68 -0.50
N TYR A 287 6.60 -8.07 -0.90
CA TYR A 287 6.41 -6.62 -0.94
C TYR A 287 4.92 -6.29 -0.82
N GLU A 288 4.61 -5.04 -0.52
CA GLU A 288 3.24 -4.53 -0.38
C GLU A 288 2.95 -3.47 -1.44
N ASP A 289 1.69 -3.39 -1.87
CA ASP A 289 1.20 -2.30 -2.71
C ASP A 289 0.87 -1.04 -1.90
N GLY A 290 0.38 0.02 -2.58
CA GLY A 290 -0.02 1.28 -1.95
C GLY A 290 -1.25 1.17 -1.03
N PHE A 291 -1.98 0.06 -1.04
CA PHE A 291 -3.12 -0.22 -0.18
C PHE A 291 -2.77 -1.15 0.99
N GLY A 292 -1.53 -1.64 1.05
CA GLY A 292 -1.05 -2.56 2.08
C GLY A 292 -1.38 -4.04 1.79
N ASN A 293 -1.68 -4.39 0.54
CA ASN A 293 -1.86 -5.78 0.15
C ASN A 293 -0.49 -6.41 -0.11
N GLU A 294 -0.21 -7.52 0.58
CA GLU A 294 1.05 -8.25 0.42
C GLU A 294 1.04 -9.09 -0.86
N GLN A 295 2.15 -9.03 -1.59
CA GLN A 295 2.44 -9.83 -2.78
C GLN A 295 3.70 -10.65 -2.55
N THR A 296 3.72 -11.89 -3.06
CA THR A 296 4.86 -12.80 -2.94
C THR A 296 5.25 -13.37 -4.28
N GLN A 297 6.57 -13.55 -4.48
CA GLN A 297 7.14 -14.28 -5.62
C GLN A 297 8.17 -15.28 -5.10
N GLU A 298 8.11 -16.52 -5.58
CA GLU A 298 9.02 -17.58 -5.15
C GLU A 298 9.99 -17.97 -6.27
N PHE A 299 11.24 -18.16 -5.91
CA PHE A 299 12.33 -18.54 -6.80
C PHE A 299 13.08 -19.71 -6.20
N SER A 300 13.07 -20.86 -6.87
CA SER A 300 13.77 -22.05 -6.40
C SER A 300 15.20 -22.12 -6.93
N PHE A 301 16.10 -22.64 -6.12
CA PHE A 301 17.46 -22.96 -6.50
C PHE A 301 17.84 -24.34 -5.92
N ASN A 302 18.84 -25.01 -6.56
CA ASN A 302 19.33 -26.29 -6.10
C ASN A 302 20.80 -26.17 -5.70
N THR A 303 21.16 -26.82 -4.60
CA THR A 303 22.53 -26.93 -4.13
C THR A 303 22.74 -28.31 -3.52
N THR A 304 23.99 -28.77 -3.43
CA THR A 304 24.36 -30.00 -2.76
C THR A 304 25.11 -29.68 -1.49
N ILE A 305 24.61 -30.15 -0.34
CA ILE A 305 25.26 -29.97 0.96
C ILE A 305 26.27 -31.10 1.16
N ASN A 306 27.54 -30.73 1.20
CA ASN A 306 28.64 -31.64 1.49
C ASN A 306 28.91 -31.71 3.00
N LYS A 307 29.36 -32.88 3.44
CA LYS A 307 29.82 -33.07 4.82
C LYS A 307 31.08 -32.23 5.09
N MET A 308 31.13 -31.65 6.29
CA MET A 308 32.36 -31.00 6.74
C MET A 308 33.55 -31.99 6.70
N PRO A 309 34.70 -31.63 6.13
CA PRO A 309 35.89 -32.50 6.15
C PRO A 309 36.22 -32.83 7.61
N ASP A 310 36.39 -34.12 7.89
CA ASP A 310 36.86 -34.56 9.20
C ASP A 310 38.23 -33.96 9.46
N THR A 311 38.33 -32.99 10.36
CA THR A 311 39.60 -32.42 10.83
C THR A 311 40.34 -33.35 11.79
N THR A 312 39.89 -34.58 11.94
CA THR A 312 40.70 -35.65 12.55
C THR A 312 41.67 -36.18 11.49
N SER A 313 42.56 -35.35 11.00
CA SER A 313 43.82 -35.89 10.47
C SER A 313 44.59 -36.40 11.71
N THR A 314 44.47 -37.66 11.94
CA THR A 314 45.49 -38.44 12.61
C THR A 314 46.75 -38.34 11.80
N GLY A 315 47.43 -37.24 11.96
CA GLY A 315 48.80 -37.15 11.52
C GLY A 315 49.65 -38.12 12.34
N ASP A 316 49.74 -39.37 11.89
CA ASP A 316 50.93 -40.14 12.05
C ASP A 316 52.01 -39.56 11.11
N GLU A 317 52.26 -38.28 11.25
CA GLU A 317 53.54 -37.71 10.87
C GLU A 317 54.53 -38.11 11.94
N LYS A 318 55.41 -39.09 11.60
CA LYS A 318 56.70 -39.21 12.23
C LYS A 318 57.22 -37.80 12.53
N LYS A 319 57.25 -37.44 13.81
CA LYS A 319 58.01 -36.29 14.29
C LYS A 319 59.45 -36.51 13.88
N GLU A 320 59.83 -36.05 12.69
CA GLU A 320 61.19 -35.58 12.53
C GLU A 320 61.38 -34.49 13.54
N LYS A 321 62.24 -34.76 14.52
CA LYS A 321 62.70 -33.79 15.50
C LYS A 321 63.31 -32.61 14.74
N SER A 322 62.54 -31.64 14.33
CA SER A 322 63.03 -30.33 13.99
C SER A 322 63.75 -29.83 15.25
N ALA A 323 65.06 -29.81 15.17
CA ALA A 323 65.89 -29.27 16.21
C ALA A 323 65.38 -27.84 16.49
N SER A 324 64.84 -27.67 17.67
CA SER A 324 64.35 -26.39 18.16
C SER A 324 65.41 -25.33 17.97
N GLN A 325 65.26 -24.42 17.06
CA GLN A 325 66.16 -23.30 16.78
C GLN A 325 66.05 -22.16 17.80
N TRP A 326 65.59 -22.46 19.03
CA TRP A 326 65.50 -21.50 20.13
C TRP A 326 66.82 -20.85 20.47
N TRP A 327 67.98 -21.57 20.22
CA TRP A 327 69.33 -21.05 20.47
C TRP A 327 69.67 -19.88 19.52
N ILE A 328 69.08 -19.75 18.34
CA ILE A 328 69.29 -18.64 17.40
C ILE A 328 68.78 -17.33 18.03
N SER A 329 67.67 -17.36 18.72
CA SER A 329 67.14 -16.19 19.43
C SER A 329 68.07 -15.76 20.56
N LEU A 330 68.70 -16.72 21.29
CA LEU A 330 69.69 -16.45 22.30
C LEU A 330 71.02 -15.91 21.72
N ALA A 331 71.45 -16.41 20.56
CA ALA A 331 72.62 -15.88 19.89
C ALA A 331 72.43 -14.46 19.38
N VAL A 332 71.26 -14.11 18.86
CA VAL A 332 70.92 -12.72 18.44
C VAL A 332 70.87 -11.77 19.64
N ILE A 333 70.26 -12.18 20.74
CA ILE A 333 70.21 -11.37 21.96
C ILE A 333 71.61 -11.17 22.57
N GLY A 334 72.41 -12.25 22.60
CA GLY A 334 73.80 -12.18 23.07
C GLY A 334 74.67 -11.26 22.20
N GLY A 335 74.53 -11.34 20.88
CA GLY A 335 75.20 -10.45 19.94
C GLY A 335 74.87 -8.96 20.14
N LEU A 336 73.60 -8.67 20.38
CA LEU A 336 73.15 -7.29 20.65
C LEU A 336 73.72 -6.75 21.97
N ILE A 337 73.83 -7.57 23.01
CA ILE A 337 74.40 -7.16 24.29
C ILE A 337 75.92 -6.88 24.14
N ILE A 338 76.65 -7.72 23.38
CA ILE A 338 78.10 -7.49 23.11
C ILE A 338 78.30 -6.20 22.32
N LEU A 339 77.47 -5.93 21.33
CA LEU A 339 77.53 -4.73 20.52
C LEU A 339 77.21 -3.47 21.37
N ALA A 340 76.23 -3.52 22.22
CA ALA A 340 75.91 -2.44 23.15
C ALA A 340 77.04 -2.21 24.15
N GLY A 341 77.69 -3.28 24.64
CA GLY A 341 78.86 -3.18 25.50
C GLY A 341 80.07 -2.58 24.80
N ALA A 342 80.32 -2.96 23.55
CA ALA A 342 81.45 -2.39 22.75
C ALA A 342 81.25 -0.90 22.44
N VAL A 343 80.03 -0.48 22.10
CA VAL A 343 79.67 0.91 21.87
C VAL A 343 79.79 1.73 23.14
N SER A 344 79.32 1.22 24.26
CA SER A 344 79.43 1.87 25.56
C SER A 344 80.88 1.96 26.03
N GLY A 345 81.68 0.91 25.81
CA GLY A 345 83.11 0.91 26.10
C GLY A 345 83.91 1.93 25.26
N ALA A 346 83.64 1.99 23.98
CA ALA A 346 84.23 3.00 23.05
C ALA A 346 83.83 4.42 23.43
N TYR A 347 82.59 4.62 23.84
CA TYR A 347 82.10 5.91 24.31
C TYR A 347 82.80 6.36 25.62
N TYR A 348 82.99 5.40 26.50
CA TYR A 348 83.66 5.72 27.79
C TYR A 348 85.18 5.96 27.60
N MET A 349 85.87 5.24 26.71
CA MET A 349 87.30 5.46 26.42
C MET A 349 87.53 6.78 25.66
N GLY A 350 86.57 7.16 24.79
CA GLY A 350 86.61 8.44 24.07
C GLY A 350 86.49 9.66 24.97
N ARG A 351 85.83 9.53 26.11
CA ARG A 351 85.67 10.62 27.12
C ARG A 351 86.83 10.85 28.02
N LYS A 352 87.78 9.89 28.08
CA LYS A 352 88.98 9.96 28.95
C LYS A 352 90.22 10.58 28.27
N LYS A 353 90.04 11.01 27.00
CA LYS A 353 91.10 11.66 26.22
C LYS A 353 90.73 13.12 25.82
N ARG A 354 89.93 13.76 26.63
CA ARG A 354 89.73 15.22 26.56
C ARG A 354 89.98 15.82 27.96
#